data_479d2e9ee2f4948fa056c3e4e55b3fe6
#
_entry.id   479d2e9ee2f4948fa056c3e4e55b3fe6
#
_cell.length_a   1.000
_cell.length_b   1.000
_cell.length_c   1.000
_cell.angle_alpha   90.00
_cell.angle_beta   90.00
_cell.angle_gamma   90.00
#
_symmetry.space_group_name_H-M   'P 1'
#
loop_
_entity.id
_entity.type
_entity.pdbx_description
1 polymer ?
#
loop_
_entity_poly.entity_id
_entity_poly.type
_entity_poly.pdbx_seq_one_letter_code
_entity_poly.pdbx_strand_id
1 'polypeptide(L)'
;MRVALIKVGALGDVLRTTALLPGLKRLHPSLELTWITAREALPLVSSHPDVSEAVDPNDLSKNSWRHRYYDWVVSLDDDRELCRLAADLPHNRLSGGYEDQNGCVRYTADLECWFGMGRLRSDQDGGLRRANQLKRENSLAYGEIFYAGLALPPPIERPSLSIPASEEGWAHQWVRGRGLFGKPLVALNTGAGPRWRFKSWGEKQTAQLARRLAEELHLGVIITGGSAEASRNMRIVCTASSPDVVAAPTELSLLSFASLVGQCSVLVTSDSLALHIGIALQRPVIAFFGPTSDAEIDLFGLGEKIVTPLICRRCYVADCDVRPHCMESISVSELYNAVSRWL
;
A
#
# COMPACT_ATOMS: atom_id res chain seq x y z
N MET A 1 -10.90 -25.87 5.65
CA MET A 1 -11.81 -24.70 5.64
C MET A 1 -11.55 -23.91 4.37
N ARG A 2 -12.63 -23.62 3.64
CA ARG A 2 -12.56 -22.81 2.40
C ARG A 2 -12.94 -21.37 2.72
N VAL A 3 -12.05 -20.44 2.37
CA VAL A 3 -12.27 -19.01 2.57
C VAL A 3 -12.19 -18.29 1.23
N ALA A 4 -13.17 -17.43 0.94
CA ALA A 4 -13.08 -16.44 -0.12
C ALA A 4 -12.70 -15.11 0.49
N LEU A 5 -11.57 -14.53 0.07
CA LEU A 5 -11.14 -13.19 0.46
C LEU A 5 -11.31 -12.24 -0.72
N ILE A 6 -12.20 -11.28 -0.59
CA ILE A 6 -12.47 -10.25 -1.60
C ILE A 6 -11.70 -8.98 -1.21
N LYS A 7 -10.66 -8.67 -1.97
CA LYS A 7 -9.92 -7.40 -1.89
C LYS A 7 -9.39 -7.04 -3.26
N VAL A 8 -10.09 -6.16 -3.97
CA VAL A 8 -9.89 -5.87 -5.39
C VAL A 8 -8.98 -4.65 -5.61
N GLY A 9 -9.11 -3.62 -4.84
CA GLY A 9 -8.33 -2.38 -4.98
C GLY A 9 -8.11 -1.66 -3.66
N ALA A 10 -7.27 -0.63 -3.52
CA ALA A 10 -6.15 -0.28 -4.40
C ALA A 10 -4.99 -1.28 -4.26
N LEU A 11 -4.00 -1.29 -5.19
CA LEU A 11 -2.87 -2.23 -5.16
C LEU A 11 -2.14 -2.28 -3.80
N GLY A 12 -1.94 -1.13 -3.16
CA GLY A 12 -1.36 -1.05 -1.82
C GLY A 12 -2.23 -1.74 -0.76
N ASP A 13 -3.55 -1.59 -0.87
CA ASP A 13 -4.49 -2.23 0.04
C ASP A 13 -4.53 -3.75 -0.15
N VAL A 14 -4.43 -4.23 -1.40
CA VAL A 14 -4.29 -5.66 -1.69
C VAL A 14 -3.01 -6.20 -1.04
N LEU A 15 -1.88 -5.54 -1.25
CA LEU A 15 -0.61 -6.01 -0.69
C LEU A 15 -0.62 -6.00 0.85
N ARG A 16 -1.07 -4.92 1.50
CA ARG A 16 -1.12 -4.87 2.98
C ARG A 16 -2.06 -5.93 3.58
N THR A 17 -3.08 -6.35 2.83
CA THR A 17 -4.03 -7.38 3.27
C THR A 17 -3.36 -8.77 3.38
N THR A 18 -2.22 -9.02 2.73
CA THR A 18 -1.46 -10.27 2.92
C THR A 18 -1.03 -10.49 4.38
N ALA A 19 -0.95 -9.42 5.18
CA ALA A 19 -0.68 -9.50 6.63
C ALA A 19 -1.72 -10.32 7.41
N LEU A 20 -2.93 -10.52 6.85
CA LEU A 20 -3.99 -11.31 7.49
C LEU A 20 -3.82 -12.81 7.28
N LEU A 21 -3.09 -13.23 6.24
CA LEU A 21 -2.97 -14.62 5.84
C LEU A 21 -2.37 -15.52 6.92
N PRO A 22 -1.27 -15.14 7.61
CA PRO A 22 -0.74 -15.96 8.69
C PRO A 22 -1.72 -16.12 9.85
N GLY A 23 -2.50 -15.08 10.17
CA GLY A 23 -3.55 -15.17 11.18
C GLY A 23 -4.68 -16.13 10.77
N LEU A 24 -5.13 -16.05 9.53
CA LEU A 24 -6.12 -16.99 8.96
C LEU A 24 -5.57 -18.42 8.96
N LYS A 25 -4.30 -18.61 8.64
CA LYS A 25 -3.65 -19.93 8.64
C LYS A 25 -3.50 -20.51 10.05
N ARG A 26 -3.18 -19.68 11.04
CA ARG A 26 -3.16 -20.11 12.45
C ARG A 26 -4.54 -20.48 12.95
N LEU A 27 -5.57 -19.70 12.57
CA LEU A 27 -6.96 -20.00 12.93
C LEU A 27 -7.43 -21.30 12.26
N HIS A 28 -7.00 -21.56 11.04
CA HIS A 28 -7.39 -22.71 10.22
C HIS A 28 -6.18 -23.34 9.50
N PRO A 29 -5.45 -24.29 10.12
CA PRO A 29 -4.25 -24.90 9.54
C PRO A 29 -4.44 -25.52 8.16
N SER A 30 -5.64 -26.06 7.86
CA SER A 30 -6.02 -26.59 6.55
C SER A 30 -6.76 -25.57 5.68
N LEU A 31 -6.35 -24.29 5.72
CA LEU A 31 -6.94 -23.21 4.94
C LEU A 31 -6.78 -23.45 3.44
N GLU A 32 -7.89 -23.39 2.71
CA GLU A 32 -7.97 -23.28 1.26
C GLU A 32 -8.49 -21.87 0.95
N LEU A 33 -7.62 -20.97 0.52
CA LEU A 33 -7.94 -19.56 0.28
C LEU A 33 -8.09 -19.27 -1.20
N THR A 34 -9.27 -18.81 -1.61
CA THR A 34 -9.49 -18.17 -2.91
C THR A 34 -9.44 -16.66 -2.72
N TRP A 35 -8.43 -15.99 -3.30
CA TRP A 35 -8.33 -14.53 -3.27
C TRP A 35 -8.94 -13.93 -4.53
N ILE A 36 -9.97 -13.11 -4.36
CA ILE A 36 -10.67 -12.42 -5.45
C ILE A 36 -10.12 -10.98 -5.51
N THR A 37 -9.41 -10.66 -6.61
CA THR A 37 -8.73 -9.37 -6.76
C THR A 37 -8.72 -8.91 -8.22
N ALA A 38 -8.39 -7.63 -8.49
CA ALA A 38 -8.26 -7.13 -9.85
C ALA A 38 -7.09 -7.80 -10.59
N ARG A 39 -7.21 -7.90 -11.91
CA ARG A 39 -6.18 -8.48 -12.78
C ARG A 39 -4.80 -7.86 -12.53
N GLU A 40 -4.75 -6.56 -12.35
CA GLU A 40 -3.53 -5.80 -12.11
C GLU A 40 -2.88 -6.14 -10.77
N ALA A 41 -3.67 -6.60 -9.78
CA ALA A 41 -3.20 -6.96 -8.46
C ALA A 41 -2.81 -8.44 -8.32
N LEU A 42 -3.22 -9.30 -9.26
CA LEU A 42 -2.88 -10.74 -9.24
C LEU A 42 -1.39 -11.02 -8.99
N PRO A 43 -0.43 -10.30 -9.61
CA PRO A 43 0.99 -10.55 -9.36
C PRO A 43 1.42 -10.38 -7.89
N LEU A 44 0.69 -9.59 -7.10
CA LEU A 44 1.02 -9.34 -5.70
C LEU A 44 0.65 -10.52 -4.78
N VAL A 45 -0.28 -11.38 -5.20
CA VAL A 45 -0.87 -12.41 -4.32
C VAL A 45 -0.78 -13.82 -4.88
N SER A 46 -0.67 -14.01 -6.20
CA SER A 46 -0.74 -15.33 -6.84
C SER A 46 0.38 -16.28 -6.44
N SER A 47 1.55 -15.76 -6.04
CA SER A 47 2.70 -16.57 -5.60
C SER A 47 2.81 -16.67 -4.08
N HIS A 48 1.80 -16.17 -3.33
CA HIS A 48 1.81 -16.26 -1.88
C HIS A 48 1.51 -17.70 -1.42
N PRO A 49 2.31 -18.29 -0.50
CA PRO A 49 2.18 -19.72 -0.13
C PRO A 49 0.83 -20.08 0.51
N ASP A 50 0.15 -19.12 1.15
CA ASP A 50 -1.15 -19.32 1.79
C ASP A 50 -2.34 -19.00 0.87
N VAL A 51 -2.11 -18.61 -0.38
CA VAL A 51 -3.16 -18.40 -1.40
C VAL A 51 -3.25 -19.65 -2.27
N SER A 52 -4.37 -20.36 -2.18
CA SER A 52 -4.59 -21.58 -2.99
C SER A 52 -4.96 -21.23 -4.43
N GLU A 53 -5.70 -20.13 -4.63
CA GLU A 53 -6.14 -19.65 -5.93
C GLU A 53 -6.34 -18.13 -5.88
N ALA A 54 -5.81 -17.42 -6.87
CA ALA A 54 -6.07 -15.98 -7.05
C ALA A 54 -6.83 -15.76 -8.36
N VAL A 55 -7.96 -15.03 -8.31
CA VAL A 55 -8.88 -14.87 -9.43
C VAL A 55 -9.28 -13.41 -9.65
N ASP A 56 -9.42 -13.04 -10.92
CA ASP A 56 -10.03 -11.78 -11.34
C ASP A 56 -11.56 -11.98 -11.43
N PRO A 57 -12.38 -11.19 -10.71
CA PRO A 57 -13.83 -11.30 -10.78
C PRO A 57 -14.39 -11.00 -12.17
N ASN A 58 -13.65 -10.35 -13.05
CA ASN A 58 -14.06 -10.04 -14.42
C ASN A 58 -13.63 -11.10 -15.44
N ASP A 59 -12.84 -12.10 -15.05
CA ASP A 59 -12.46 -13.20 -15.92
C ASP A 59 -13.55 -14.30 -15.94
N LEU A 60 -14.47 -14.18 -16.89
CA LEU A 60 -15.58 -15.13 -17.05
C LEU A 60 -15.13 -16.52 -17.51
N SER A 61 -13.91 -16.67 -18.01
CA SER A 61 -13.36 -17.98 -18.44
C SER A 61 -13.00 -18.89 -17.26
N LYS A 62 -12.82 -18.32 -16.08
CA LYS A 62 -12.50 -18.99 -14.83
C LYS A 62 -13.50 -18.63 -13.75
N ASN A 63 -14.70 -19.18 -13.82
CA ASN A 63 -15.79 -18.82 -12.92
C ASN A 63 -16.25 -19.93 -11.97
N SER A 64 -15.59 -21.09 -11.96
CA SER A 64 -15.96 -22.23 -11.10
C SER A 64 -15.94 -21.87 -9.59
N TRP A 65 -15.10 -20.93 -9.19
CA TRP A 65 -15.02 -20.43 -7.82
C TRP A 65 -16.33 -19.74 -7.37
N ARG A 66 -17.12 -19.18 -8.28
CA ARG A 66 -18.40 -18.53 -7.95
C ARG A 66 -19.48 -19.49 -7.46
N HIS A 67 -19.40 -20.76 -7.86
CA HIS A 67 -20.35 -21.80 -7.48
C HIS A 67 -19.84 -22.69 -6.35
N ARG A 68 -18.65 -22.42 -5.85
CA ARG A 68 -18.03 -23.14 -4.74
C ARG A 68 -18.65 -22.70 -3.43
N TYR A 69 -18.92 -23.63 -2.54
CA TYR A 69 -19.34 -23.31 -1.17
C TYR A 69 -18.13 -22.93 -0.33
N TYR A 70 -18.22 -21.81 0.36
CA TYR A 70 -17.20 -21.28 1.26
C TYR A 70 -17.68 -21.38 2.72
N ASP A 71 -16.81 -21.82 3.60
CA ASP A 71 -17.08 -21.78 5.02
C ASP A 71 -17.13 -20.32 5.51
N TRP A 72 -16.33 -19.45 4.88
CA TRP A 72 -16.27 -18.03 5.23
C TRP A 72 -15.96 -17.17 4.01
N VAL A 73 -16.75 -16.12 3.79
CA VAL A 73 -16.48 -15.03 2.85
C VAL A 73 -16.02 -13.81 3.66
N VAL A 74 -14.84 -13.28 3.34
CA VAL A 74 -14.28 -12.06 3.93
C VAL A 74 -14.23 -10.99 2.85
N SER A 75 -15.11 -9.99 2.92
CA SER A 75 -15.26 -8.93 1.92
C SER A 75 -14.71 -7.61 2.47
N LEU A 76 -13.54 -7.18 1.97
CA LEU A 76 -12.80 -6.02 2.49
C LEU A 76 -12.92 -4.77 1.60
N ASP A 77 -13.78 -4.81 0.61
CA ASP A 77 -14.13 -3.66 -0.23
C ASP A 77 -15.57 -3.21 0.04
N ASP A 78 -15.86 -1.94 -0.24
CA ASP A 78 -17.17 -1.30 -0.05
C ASP A 78 -17.83 -0.90 -1.38
N ASP A 79 -17.27 -1.33 -2.51
CA ASP A 79 -17.87 -1.19 -3.83
C ASP A 79 -19.13 -2.07 -3.93
N ARG A 80 -20.21 -1.51 -4.49
CA ARG A 80 -21.50 -2.19 -4.52
C ARG A 80 -21.48 -3.51 -5.28
N GLU A 81 -20.73 -3.60 -6.38
CA GLU A 81 -20.67 -4.83 -7.19
C GLU A 81 -19.94 -5.93 -6.42
N LEU A 82 -18.89 -5.56 -5.66
CA LEU A 82 -18.14 -6.48 -4.81
C LEU A 82 -18.95 -6.89 -3.58
N CYS A 83 -19.71 -5.98 -2.99
CA CYS A 83 -20.64 -6.29 -1.91
C CYS A 83 -21.75 -7.25 -2.35
N ARG A 84 -22.29 -7.09 -3.57
CA ARG A 84 -23.22 -8.04 -4.18
C ARG A 84 -22.55 -9.38 -4.42
N LEU A 85 -21.35 -9.39 -5.01
CA LEU A 85 -20.59 -10.62 -5.20
C LEU A 85 -20.40 -11.38 -3.87
N ALA A 86 -20.05 -10.67 -2.79
CA ALA A 86 -19.88 -11.29 -1.48
C ALA A 86 -21.16 -11.95 -0.98
N ALA A 87 -22.32 -11.31 -1.17
CA ALA A 87 -23.62 -11.85 -0.78
C ALA A 87 -24.05 -13.05 -1.65
N ASP A 88 -23.71 -13.04 -2.95
CA ASP A 88 -24.10 -14.08 -3.91
C ASP A 88 -23.25 -15.36 -3.83
N LEU A 89 -22.03 -15.28 -3.27
CA LEU A 89 -21.21 -16.48 -3.10
C LEU A 89 -21.86 -17.44 -2.08
N PRO A 90 -21.99 -18.74 -2.38
CA PRO A 90 -22.50 -19.71 -1.41
C PRO A 90 -21.60 -19.79 -0.17
N HIS A 91 -22.11 -19.42 1.00
CA HIS A 91 -21.30 -19.35 2.23
C HIS A 91 -22.06 -19.71 3.50
N ASN A 92 -21.30 -20.04 4.55
CA ASN A 92 -21.81 -20.22 5.91
C ASN A 92 -21.68 -18.93 6.75
N ARG A 93 -20.51 -18.26 6.66
CA ARG A 93 -20.19 -17.01 7.37
C ARG A 93 -19.78 -15.93 6.37
N LEU A 94 -20.21 -14.70 6.63
CA LEU A 94 -19.74 -13.51 5.91
C LEU A 94 -19.23 -12.48 6.92
N SER A 95 -18.09 -11.86 6.60
CA SER A 95 -17.51 -10.72 7.32
C SER A 95 -17.17 -9.61 6.35
N GLY A 96 -17.55 -8.37 6.66
CA GLY A 96 -17.27 -7.19 5.86
C GLY A 96 -18.43 -6.65 5.09
N GLY A 97 -18.15 -6.09 3.88
CA GLY A 97 -19.15 -5.45 3.03
C GLY A 97 -20.00 -6.44 2.27
N TYR A 98 -21.31 -6.23 2.25
CA TYR A 98 -22.27 -7.03 1.49
C TYR A 98 -23.47 -6.19 1.02
N GLU A 99 -24.20 -6.65 0.01
CA GLU A 99 -25.47 -6.07 -0.42
C GLU A 99 -26.63 -6.83 0.26
N ASP A 100 -27.52 -6.11 0.94
CA ASP A 100 -28.70 -6.71 1.59
C ASP A 100 -29.81 -7.01 0.56
N GLN A 101 -30.91 -7.65 1.00
CA GLN A 101 -32.06 -8.01 0.17
C GLN A 101 -32.75 -6.81 -0.50
N ASN A 102 -32.52 -5.60 0.01
CA ASN A 102 -33.06 -4.36 -0.54
C ASN A 102 -32.08 -3.68 -1.51
N GLY A 103 -30.96 -4.32 -1.84
CA GLY A 103 -29.92 -3.76 -2.70
C GLY A 103 -29.09 -2.65 -2.05
N CYS A 104 -29.06 -2.58 -0.73
CA CYS A 104 -28.28 -1.62 0.03
C CYS A 104 -26.95 -2.23 0.49
N VAL A 105 -25.85 -1.48 0.36
CA VAL A 105 -24.57 -1.87 0.95
C VAL A 105 -24.65 -1.82 2.48
N ARG A 106 -24.25 -2.90 3.11
CA ARG A 106 -24.19 -3.08 4.56
C ARG A 106 -22.84 -3.63 4.98
N TYR A 107 -22.56 -3.54 6.25
CA TYR A 107 -21.34 -4.06 6.85
C TYR A 107 -21.68 -4.95 8.04
N THR A 108 -20.93 -6.03 8.20
CA THR A 108 -21.05 -6.90 9.36
C THR A 108 -20.48 -6.22 10.61
N ALA A 109 -21.01 -6.53 11.77
CA ALA A 109 -20.64 -5.88 13.04
C ALA A 109 -19.15 -6.09 13.42
N ASP A 110 -18.55 -7.20 13.01
CA ASP A 110 -17.15 -7.53 13.28
C ASP A 110 -16.16 -6.60 12.56
N LEU A 111 -16.53 -5.99 11.42
CA LEU A 111 -15.72 -5.03 10.69
C LEU A 111 -16.29 -3.60 10.65
N GLU A 112 -17.28 -3.30 11.49
CA GLU A 112 -17.86 -1.95 11.63
C GLU A 112 -16.78 -0.90 11.93
N CYS A 113 -15.78 -1.23 12.74
CA CYS A 113 -14.69 -0.30 13.06
C CYS A 113 -13.95 0.18 11.82
N TRP A 114 -13.71 -0.69 10.83
CA TRP A 114 -13.09 -0.32 9.56
C TRP A 114 -14.04 0.41 8.63
N PHE A 115 -15.18 -0.20 8.33
CA PHE A 115 -16.12 0.35 7.36
C PHE A 115 -16.81 1.64 7.85
N GLY A 116 -16.95 1.81 9.17
CA GLY A 116 -17.43 3.05 9.75
C GLY A 116 -16.57 4.27 9.42
N MET A 117 -15.29 4.06 9.10
CA MET A 117 -14.38 5.07 8.56
C MET A 117 -14.48 5.17 7.02
N GLY A 118 -15.29 4.37 6.36
CA GLY A 118 -15.44 4.31 4.90
C GLY A 118 -16.03 5.58 4.30
N ARG A 119 -15.75 5.81 3.01
CA ARG A 119 -16.27 6.97 2.28
C ARG A 119 -17.74 6.84 1.88
N LEU A 120 -18.26 5.61 1.91
CA LEU A 120 -19.65 5.31 1.56
C LEU A 120 -20.58 5.29 2.78
N ARG A 121 -20.13 5.80 3.94
CA ARG A 121 -20.96 5.93 5.12
C ARG A 121 -22.24 6.72 4.77
N SER A 122 -23.41 6.18 5.15
CA SER A 122 -24.69 6.81 4.85
C SER A 122 -24.85 8.15 5.60
N ASP A 123 -25.65 9.06 5.04
CA ASP A 123 -25.95 10.34 5.69
C ASP A 123 -26.68 10.17 7.04
N GLN A 124 -27.50 9.10 7.18
CA GLN A 124 -28.18 8.75 8.43
C GLN A 124 -27.19 8.40 9.54
N ASP A 125 -25.99 7.86 9.16
CA ASP A 125 -24.90 7.56 10.09
C ASP A 125 -23.86 8.69 10.18
N GLY A 126 -24.23 9.92 9.78
CA GLY A 126 -23.38 11.10 9.81
C GLY A 126 -22.48 11.28 8.60
N GLY A 127 -22.64 10.48 7.56
CA GLY A 127 -22.02 10.60 6.24
C GLY A 127 -20.50 10.73 6.26
N LEU A 128 -19.96 11.37 5.23
CA LEU A 128 -18.51 11.56 5.04
C LEU A 128 -17.87 12.40 6.19
N ARG A 129 -18.62 13.31 6.80
CA ARG A 129 -18.12 14.10 7.94
C ARG A 129 -17.75 13.21 9.11
N ARG A 130 -18.64 12.27 9.47
CA ARG A 130 -18.39 11.33 10.56
C ARG A 130 -17.28 10.33 10.20
N ALA A 131 -17.26 9.82 8.99
CA ALA A 131 -16.20 8.94 8.51
C ALA A 131 -14.81 9.61 8.61
N ASN A 132 -14.69 10.85 8.17
CA ASN A 132 -13.43 11.61 8.28
C ASN A 132 -13.05 11.94 9.73
N GLN A 133 -14.04 12.15 10.62
CA GLN A 133 -13.79 12.31 12.04
C GLN A 133 -13.21 11.01 12.64
N LEU A 134 -13.83 9.86 12.39
CA LEU A 134 -13.36 8.55 12.86
C LEU A 134 -11.95 8.24 12.34
N LYS A 135 -11.63 8.56 11.08
CA LYS A 135 -10.27 8.41 10.56
C LYS A 135 -9.23 9.26 11.32
N ARG A 136 -9.59 10.49 11.68
CA ARG A 136 -8.69 11.36 12.46
C ARG A 136 -8.49 10.87 13.88
N GLU A 137 -9.54 10.31 14.48
CA GLU A 137 -9.54 9.76 15.84
C GLU A 137 -8.88 8.37 15.91
N ASN A 138 -8.80 7.65 14.77
CA ASN A 138 -8.20 6.33 14.73
C ASN A 138 -6.72 6.35 15.12
N SER A 139 -6.35 5.47 16.06
CA SER A 139 -4.99 5.24 16.50
C SER A 139 -4.48 3.82 16.17
N LEU A 140 -5.35 2.96 15.61
CA LEU A 140 -5.03 1.56 15.33
C LEU A 140 -4.45 1.40 13.92
N ALA A 141 -3.45 0.53 13.81
CA ALA A 141 -2.95 0.08 12.52
C ALA A 141 -3.94 -0.85 11.81
N TYR A 142 -3.81 -0.96 10.49
CA TYR A 142 -4.65 -1.81 9.66
C TYR A 142 -4.70 -3.26 10.18
N GLY A 143 -3.54 -3.83 10.50
CA GLY A 143 -3.47 -5.18 11.06
C GLY A 143 -4.23 -5.32 12.38
N GLU A 144 -4.11 -4.35 13.28
CA GLU A 144 -4.79 -4.37 14.57
C GLU A 144 -6.31 -4.38 14.40
N ILE A 145 -6.84 -3.53 13.50
CA ILE A 145 -8.28 -3.44 13.23
C ILE A 145 -8.82 -4.78 12.71
N PHE A 146 -8.13 -5.37 11.72
CA PHE A 146 -8.62 -6.59 11.08
C PHE A 146 -8.37 -7.85 11.93
N TYR A 147 -7.26 -7.93 12.67
CA TYR A 147 -7.04 -9.05 13.60
C TYR A 147 -8.09 -9.06 14.71
N ALA A 148 -8.42 -7.89 15.24
CA ALA A 148 -9.49 -7.79 16.25
C ALA A 148 -10.87 -8.14 15.66
N GLY A 149 -11.23 -7.54 14.52
CA GLY A 149 -12.54 -7.73 13.89
C GLY A 149 -12.78 -9.17 13.43
N LEU A 150 -11.81 -9.78 12.78
CA LEU A 150 -11.91 -11.15 12.29
C LEU A 150 -11.60 -12.20 13.37
N ALA A 151 -11.25 -11.79 14.59
CA ALA A 151 -10.81 -12.63 15.70
C ALA A 151 -9.62 -13.54 15.31
N LEU A 152 -8.63 -12.97 14.59
CA LEU A 152 -7.45 -13.70 14.19
C LEU A 152 -6.48 -13.86 15.36
N PRO A 153 -5.87 -15.04 15.54
CA PRO A 153 -4.89 -15.26 16.60
C PRO A 153 -3.59 -14.50 16.33
N PRO A 154 -2.98 -13.85 17.36
CA PRO A 154 -1.70 -13.17 17.24
C PRO A 154 -0.54 -14.17 16.95
N PRO A 155 0.66 -13.64 16.58
CA PRO A 155 1.00 -12.24 16.43
C PRO A 155 0.45 -11.62 15.13
N ILE A 156 0.37 -10.29 15.08
CA ILE A 156 0.09 -9.55 13.85
C ILE A 156 1.36 -9.58 13.00
N GLU A 157 1.24 -10.11 11.81
CA GLU A 157 2.36 -10.23 10.88
C GLU A 157 2.43 -9.05 9.92
N ARG A 158 3.63 -8.80 9.39
CA ARG A 158 3.80 -7.85 8.30
C ARG A 158 3.23 -8.38 6.98
N PRO A 159 2.86 -7.52 6.05
CA PRO A 159 2.61 -7.92 4.67
C PRO A 159 3.80 -8.66 4.08
N SER A 160 3.56 -9.54 3.14
CA SER A 160 4.61 -10.27 2.43
C SER A 160 4.39 -10.27 0.92
N LEU A 161 5.49 -10.30 0.18
CA LEU A 161 5.50 -10.31 -1.29
C LEU A 161 6.59 -11.27 -1.77
N SER A 162 6.22 -12.21 -2.61
CA SER A 162 7.16 -13.12 -3.27
C SER A 162 7.62 -12.51 -4.60
N ILE A 163 8.94 -12.37 -4.77
CA ILE A 163 9.53 -11.88 -6.01
C ILE A 163 10.21 -13.04 -6.74
N PRO A 164 9.90 -13.29 -8.02
CA PRO A 164 10.60 -14.29 -8.81
C PRO A 164 12.08 -13.95 -9.02
N ALA A 165 12.94 -14.96 -9.03
CA ALA A 165 14.38 -14.78 -9.24
C ALA A 165 14.74 -14.07 -10.57
N SER A 166 13.90 -14.20 -11.60
CA SER A 166 14.05 -13.48 -12.87
C SER A 166 13.93 -11.96 -12.68
N GLU A 167 12.99 -11.50 -11.84
CA GLU A 167 12.81 -10.07 -11.54
C GLU A 167 13.95 -9.53 -10.69
N GLU A 168 14.42 -10.33 -9.71
CA GLU A 168 15.61 -9.97 -8.92
C GLU A 168 16.84 -9.84 -9.80
N GLY A 169 17.05 -10.80 -10.71
CA GLY A 169 18.15 -10.77 -11.68
C GLY A 169 18.11 -9.54 -12.60
N TRP A 170 16.90 -9.18 -13.06
CA TRP A 170 16.69 -7.95 -13.83
C TRP A 170 17.09 -6.70 -13.02
N ALA A 171 16.63 -6.57 -11.79
CA ALA A 171 16.92 -5.41 -10.96
C ALA A 171 18.43 -5.27 -10.68
N HIS A 172 19.11 -6.37 -10.38
CA HIS A 172 20.58 -6.39 -10.23
C HIS A 172 21.32 -5.91 -11.48
N GLN A 173 20.92 -6.42 -12.66
CA GLN A 173 21.51 -6.01 -13.94
C GLN A 173 21.25 -4.52 -14.23
N TRP A 174 20.03 -4.05 -13.94
CA TRP A 174 19.66 -2.66 -14.14
C TRP A 174 20.52 -1.72 -13.27
N VAL A 175 20.66 -2.02 -11.97
CA VAL A 175 21.49 -1.24 -11.02
C VAL A 175 22.95 -1.20 -11.50
N ARG A 176 23.50 -2.34 -11.91
CA ARG A 176 24.87 -2.44 -12.44
C ARG A 176 25.05 -1.61 -13.71
N GLY A 177 24.10 -1.68 -14.64
CA GLY A 177 24.11 -0.91 -15.88
C GLY A 177 24.00 0.61 -15.69
N ARG A 178 23.57 1.07 -14.52
CA ARG A 178 23.51 2.48 -14.15
C ARG A 178 24.74 2.98 -13.38
N GLY A 179 25.75 2.15 -13.18
CA GLY A 179 26.97 2.53 -12.45
C GLY A 179 26.77 2.65 -10.93
N LEU A 180 25.67 2.15 -10.38
CA LEU A 180 25.34 2.23 -8.96
C LEU A 180 25.78 1.00 -8.16
N PHE A 181 26.37 0.02 -8.83
CA PHE A 181 26.82 -1.22 -8.19
C PHE A 181 27.90 -0.95 -7.13
N GLY A 182 27.73 -1.58 -5.97
CA GLY A 182 28.67 -1.45 -4.84
C GLY A 182 28.40 -0.23 -3.93
N LYS A 183 27.39 0.60 -4.25
CA LYS A 183 26.93 1.68 -3.37
C LYS A 183 25.70 1.23 -2.59
N PRO A 184 25.51 1.67 -1.34
CA PRO A 184 24.21 1.58 -0.70
C PRO A 184 23.18 2.40 -1.50
N LEU A 185 21.99 1.83 -1.71
CA LEU A 185 20.97 2.43 -2.57
C LEU A 185 19.82 3.00 -1.78
N VAL A 186 19.31 4.16 -2.18
CA VAL A 186 18.08 4.75 -1.65
C VAL A 186 17.09 4.97 -2.77
N ALA A 187 15.87 4.43 -2.63
CA ALA A 187 14.78 4.77 -3.52
C ALA A 187 14.01 5.99 -2.99
N LEU A 188 13.82 7.00 -3.84
CA LEU A 188 12.92 8.13 -3.59
C LEU A 188 11.69 7.95 -4.48
N ASN A 189 10.58 7.51 -3.89
CA ASN A 189 9.34 7.32 -4.64
C ASN A 189 8.53 8.62 -4.70
N THR A 190 8.27 9.08 -5.92
CA THR A 190 7.53 10.31 -6.19
C THR A 190 6.05 10.07 -6.52
N GLY A 191 5.68 8.81 -6.80
CA GLY A 191 4.33 8.41 -7.16
C GLY A 191 3.42 8.28 -5.94
N ALA A 192 2.22 8.86 -6.01
CA ALA A 192 1.21 8.79 -4.96
C ALA A 192 -0.18 8.42 -5.50
N GLY A 193 -0.28 8.14 -6.81
CA GLY A 193 -1.52 7.92 -7.52
C GLY A 193 -2.35 9.21 -7.74
N PRO A 194 -3.28 9.21 -8.70
CA PRO A 194 -3.98 10.42 -9.11
C PRO A 194 -5.04 10.90 -8.11
N ARG A 195 -5.55 10.01 -7.25
CA ARG A 195 -6.64 10.32 -6.32
C ARG A 195 -6.28 11.38 -5.29
N TRP A 196 -5.02 11.41 -4.84
CA TRP A 196 -4.54 12.27 -3.76
C TRP A 196 -3.27 13.01 -4.18
N ARG A 197 -3.40 13.99 -5.08
CA ARG A 197 -2.26 14.75 -5.59
C ARG A 197 -1.41 15.43 -4.49
N PHE A 198 -2.04 15.78 -3.36
CA PHE A 198 -1.34 16.36 -2.21
C PHE A 198 -0.60 15.34 -1.32
N LYS A 199 -0.52 14.07 -1.70
CA LYS A 199 0.44 13.13 -1.11
C LYS A 199 1.84 13.26 -1.71
N SER A 200 1.98 13.90 -2.86
CA SER A 200 3.27 14.05 -3.53
C SER A 200 4.10 15.16 -2.88
N TRP A 201 5.37 14.87 -2.61
CA TRP A 201 6.32 15.83 -2.09
C TRP A 201 6.85 16.75 -3.20
N GLY A 202 7.39 17.92 -2.85
CA GLY A 202 7.84 18.92 -3.82
C GLY A 202 8.98 18.43 -4.71
N GLU A 203 8.93 18.77 -6.00
CA GLU A 203 9.95 18.39 -7.00
C GLU A 203 11.33 18.94 -6.64
N LYS A 204 11.42 20.23 -6.28
CA LYS A 204 12.67 20.88 -5.87
C LYS A 204 13.23 20.28 -4.59
N GLN A 205 12.38 19.98 -3.61
CA GLN A 205 12.78 19.36 -2.36
C GLN A 205 13.29 17.94 -2.58
N THR A 206 12.63 17.17 -3.48
CA THR A 206 13.07 15.81 -3.85
C THR A 206 14.45 15.86 -4.51
N ALA A 207 14.69 16.79 -5.46
CA ALA A 207 15.98 16.95 -6.12
C ALA A 207 17.09 17.36 -5.12
N GLN A 208 16.77 18.24 -4.18
CA GLN A 208 17.71 18.66 -3.13
C GLN A 208 18.06 17.49 -2.19
N LEU A 209 17.08 16.70 -1.78
CA LEU A 209 17.32 15.49 -0.97
C LEU A 209 18.18 14.50 -1.74
N ALA A 210 17.83 14.19 -3.00
CA ALA A 210 18.57 13.26 -3.83
C ALA A 210 20.03 13.66 -3.97
N ARG A 211 20.28 14.94 -4.25
CA ARG A 211 21.63 15.51 -4.35
C ARG A 211 22.41 15.35 -3.05
N ARG A 212 21.83 15.74 -1.91
CA ARG A 212 22.49 15.63 -0.61
C ARG A 212 22.83 14.18 -0.23
N LEU A 213 21.91 13.24 -0.47
CA LEU A 213 22.16 11.82 -0.23
C LEU A 213 23.32 11.29 -1.08
N ALA A 214 23.39 11.70 -2.35
CA ALA A 214 24.45 11.28 -3.26
C ALA A 214 25.81 11.90 -2.91
N GLU A 215 25.85 13.21 -2.64
CA GLU A 215 27.10 13.95 -2.43
C GLU A 215 27.66 13.82 -1.00
N GLU A 216 26.78 13.89 0.03
CA GLU A 216 27.21 13.92 1.43
C GLU A 216 27.33 12.50 2.05
N LEU A 217 26.50 11.53 1.59
CA LEU A 217 26.50 10.14 2.09
C LEU A 217 27.02 9.13 1.07
N HIS A 218 27.42 9.58 -0.14
CA HIS A 218 27.95 8.74 -1.23
C HIS A 218 27.03 7.58 -1.64
N LEU A 219 25.72 7.82 -1.64
CA LEU A 219 24.69 6.84 -1.97
C LEU A 219 24.35 6.84 -3.46
N GLY A 220 23.94 5.69 -3.97
CA GLY A 220 23.18 5.64 -5.22
C GLY A 220 21.71 5.97 -4.94
N VAL A 221 21.16 6.95 -5.65
CA VAL A 221 19.78 7.41 -5.48
C VAL A 221 18.94 7.08 -6.69
N ILE A 222 17.88 6.36 -6.50
CA ILE A 222 16.95 5.93 -7.55
C ILE A 222 15.63 6.68 -7.38
N ILE A 223 15.30 7.55 -8.33
CA ILE A 223 14.01 8.24 -8.37
C ILE A 223 13.00 7.29 -9.03
N THR A 224 11.96 6.93 -8.31
CA THR A 224 10.93 5.98 -8.75
C THR A 224 9.55 6.63 -8.86
N GLY A 225 8.65 6.02 -9.64
CA GLY A 225 7.28 6.46 -9.85
C GLY A 225 6.66 5.72 -11.02
N GLY A 226 5.40 5.93 -11.30
CA GLY A 226 4.71 5.40 -12.47
C GLY A 226 4.87 6.27 -13.72
N SER A 227 4.18 5.90 -14.80
CA SER A 227 4.22 6.63 -16.10
C SER A 227 3.79 8.10 -15.97
N ALA A 228 2.85 8.40 -15.06
CA ALA A 228 2.42 9.77 -14.78
C ALA A 228 3.53 10.66 -14.20
N GLU A 229 4.53 10.07 -13.53
CA GLU A 229 5.65 10.77 -12.93
C GLU A 229 6.90 10.84 -13.84
N ALA A 230 6.89 10.24 -15.03
CA ALA A 230 8.07 10.13 -15.91
C ALA A 230 8.79 11.46 -16.15
N SER A 231 8.08 12.47 -16.65
CA SER A 231 8.64 13.80 -16.92
C SER A 231 9.13 14.50 -15.65
N ARG A 232 8.42 14.34 -14.55
CA ARG A 232 8.79 14.89 -13.24
C ARG A 232 10.07 14.25 -12.72
N ASN A 233 10.19 12.92 -12.79
CA ASN A 233 11.37 12.19 -12.35
C ASN A 233 12.62 12.61 -13.13
N MET A 234 12.50 12.81 -14.43
CA MET A 234 13.61 13.32 -15.25
C MET A 234 14.04 14.73 -14.85
N ARG A 235 13.09 15.64 -14.56
CA ARG A 235 13.43 16.99 -14.06
C ARG A 235 14.11 16.95 -12.70
N ILE A 236 13.70 16.04 -11.81
CA ILE A 236 14.34 15.83 -10.50
C ILE A 236 15.80 15.42 -10.70
N VAL A 237 16.06 14.40 -11.56
CA VAL A 237 17.42 13.94 -11.85
C VAL A 237 18.28 15.05 -12.44
N CYS A 238 17.76 15.78 -13.44
CA CYS A 238 18.48 16.91 -14.04
C CYS A 238 18.79 18.01 -13.01
N THR A 239 17.84 18.31 -12.10
CA THR A 239 18.00 19.33 -11.06
C THR A 239 18.99 18.89 -9.97
N ALA A 240 18.98 17.61 -9.59
CA ALA A 240 19.95 17.05 -8.65
C ALA A 240 21.38 17.12 -9.19
N SER A 241 21.55 17.01 -10.51
CA SER A 241 22.83 17.19 -11.23
C SER A 241 24.00 16.36 -10.64
N SER A 242 23.71 15.09 -10.27
CA SER A 242 24.69 14.14 -9.75
C SER A 242 24.66 12.84 -10.57
N PRO A 243 25.81 12.25 -10.92
CA PRO A 243 25.87 10.99 -11.65
C PRO A 243 25.31 9.81 -10.85
N ASP A 244 25.21 9.94 -9.53
CA ASP A 244 24.70 8.91 -8.63
C ASP A 244 23.18 9.02 -8.42
N VAL A 245 22.52 9.97 -9.08
CA VAL A 245 21.04 10.13 -9.05
C VAL A 245 20.49 9.73 -10.41
N VAL A 246 19.69 8.67 -10.47
CA VAL A 246 19.12 8.14 -11.70
C VAL A 246 17.61 7.97 -11.59
N ALA A 247 16.90 8.05 -12.71
CA ALA A 247 15.48 7.71 -12.78
C ALA A 247 15.32 6.22 -13.15
N ALA A 248 14.47 5.53 -12.41
CA ALA A 248 13.98 4.20 -12.80
C ALA A 248 13.08 4.30 -14.05
N PRO A 249 12.96 3.24 -14.85
CA PRO A 249 11.90 3.15 -15.85
C PRO A 249 10.52 3.27 -15.18
N THR A 250 9.58 3.94 -15.83
CA THR A 250 8.25 4.20 -15.27
C THR A 250 7.18 3.22 -15.75
N GLU A 251 7.51 2.35 -16.71
CA GLU A 251 6.64 1.31 -17.26
C GLU A 251 7.05 -0.09 -16.77
N LEU A 252 7.44 -0.19 -15.51
CA LEU A 252 7.80 -1.46 -14.90
C LEU A 252 6.56 -2.28 -14.55
N SER A 253 6.69 -3.61 -14.63
CA SER A 253 5.75 -4.49 -13.96
C SER A 253 5.76 -4.24 -12.45
N LEU A 254 4.69 -4.63 -11.74
CA LEU A 254 4.65 -4.51 -10.27
C LEU A 254 5.81 -5.25 -9.61
N LEU A 255 6.16 -6.43 -10.11
CA LEU A 255 7.23 -7.24 -9.53
C LEU A 255 8.61 -6.73 -9.89
N SER A 256 8.82 -6.18 -11.11
CA SER A 256 10.07 -5.49 -11.47
C SER A 256 10.29 -4.26 -10.59
N PHE A 257 9.23 -3.46 -10.37
CA PHE A 257 9.29 -2.32 -9.47
C PHE A 257 9.60 -2.73 -8.03
N ALA A 258 8.91 -3.75 -7.53
CA ALA A 258 9.15 -4.30 -6.19
C ALA A 258 10.58 -4.84 -6.06
N SER A 259 11.08 -5.53 -7.07
CA SER A 259 12.45 -6.03 -7.11
C SER A 259 13.48 -4.90 -7.03
N LEU A 260 13.24 -3.81 -7.75
CA LEU A 260 14.12 -2.62 -7.70
C LEU A 260 14.13 -1.98 -6.30
N VAL A 261 12.95 -1.86 -5.66
CA VAL A 261 12.86 -1.42 -4.25
C VAL A 261 13.60 -2.39 -3.33
N GLY A 262 13.54 -3.69 -3.60
CA GLY A 262 14.27 -4.73 -2.89
C GLY A 262 15.80 -4.59 -2.93
N GLN A 263 16.37 -3.91 -3.94
CA GLN A 263 17.81 -3.60 -4.01
C GLN A 263 18.21 -2.44 -3.11
N CYS A 264 17.25 -1.65 -2.63
CA CYS A 264 17.55 -0.45 -1.85
C CYS A 264 17.72 -0.75 -0.37
N SER A 265 18.67 -0.08 0.28
CA SER A 265 18.87 -0.10 1.72
C SER A 265 17.76 0.64 2.46
N VAL A 266 17.26 1.72 1.86
CA VAL A 266 16.19 2.56 2.42
C VAL A 266 15.24 2.99 1.31
N LEU A 267 13.94 3.00 1.60
CA LEU A 267 12.90 3.59 0.76
C LEU A 267 12.36 4.86 1.41
N VAL A 268 12.31 5.96 0.67
CA VAL A 268 11.63 7.20 1.07
C VAL A 268 10.37 7.36 0.23
N THR A 269 9.22 7.44 0.85
CA THR A 269 7.93 7.47 0.13
C THR A 269 6.82 8.11 0.95
N SER A 270 5.81 8.64 0.27
CA SER A 270 4.52 8.93 0.90
C SER A 270 3.67 7.67 1.04
N ASP A 271 2.46 7.80 1.59
CA ASP A 271 1.45 6.74 1.65
C ASP A 271 1.01 6.31 0.23
N SER A 272 1.65 5.28 -0.30
CA SER A 272 1.52 4.78 -1.67
C SER A 272 1.77 3.26 -1.74
N LEU A 273 1.60 2.65 -2.91
CA LEU A 273 1.96 1.24 -3.13
C LEU A 273 3.41 0.95 -2.73
N ALA A 274 4.34 1.88 -3.02
CA ALA A 274 5.76 1.71 -2.69
C ALA A 274 5.99 1.51 -1.18
N LEU A 275 5.24 2.22 -0.33
CA LEU A 275 5.27 2.04 1.12
C LEU A 275 4.99 0.57 1.51
N HIS A 276 3.92 0.01 0.99
CA HIS A 276 3.52 -1.38 1.29
C HIS A 276 4.51 -2.40 0.72
N ILE A 277 5.10 -2.13 -0.44
CA ILE A 277 6.19 -2.94 -1.01
C ILE A 277 7.42 -2.92 -0.11
N GLY A 278 7.86 -1.74 0.34
CA GLY A 278 8.99 -1.61 1.26
C GLY A 278 8.78 -2.42 2.54
N ILE A 279 7.60 -2.30 3.16
CA ILE A 279 7.23 -3.07 4.36
C ILE A 279 7.25 -4.58 4.07
N ALA A 280 6.62 -5.02 2.97
CA ALA A 280 6.53 -6.43 2.60
C ALA A 280 7.91 -7.05 2.33
N LEU A 281 8.84 -6.28 1.77
CA LEU A 281 10.21 -6.70 1.48
C LEU A 281 11.18 -6.45 2.65
N GLN A 282 10.68 -6.03 3.80
CA GLN A 282 11.47 -5.76 5.00
C GLN A 282 12.60 -4.74 4.76
N ARG A 283 12.31 -3.73 3.94
CA ARG A 283 13.24 -2.60 3.75
C ARG A 283 12.90 -1.49 4.73
N PRO A 284 13.89 -0.83 5.34
CA PRO A 284 13.67 0.38 6.11
C PRO A 284 12.91 1.40 5.27
N VAL A 285 11.80 1.93 5.80
CA VAL A 285 10.96 2.89 5.09
C VAL A 285 10.87 4.20 5.85
N ILE A 286 11.27 5.28 5.22
CA ILE A 286 11.00 6.64 5.69
C ILE A 286 9.71 7.09 5.02
N ALA A 287 8.62 6.94 5.74
CA ALA A 287 7.28 7.24 5.26
C ALA A 287 6.82 8.62 5.71
N PHE A 288 6.41 9.48 4.79
CA PHE A 288 5.95 10.82 5.13
C PHE A 288 4.46 11.01 4.84
N PHE A 289 3.77 11.66 5.77
CA PHE A 289 2.32 11.77 5.81
C PHE A 289 1.83 13.20 5.93
N GLY A 290 0.74 13.49 5.23
CA GLY A 290 0.04 14.75 5.30
C GLY A 290 -1.48 14.54 5.31
N PRO A 291 -2.14 14.39 4.15
CA PRO A 291 -3.59 14.32 4.05
C PRO A 291 -4.19 12.97 4.46
N THR A 292 -3.40 11.90 4.53
CA THR A 292 -3.87 10.55 4.88
C THR A 292 -3.37 10.09 6.24
N SER A 293 -3.99 9.03 6.79
CA SER A 293 -3.69 8.54 8.14
C SER A 293 -2.33 7.84 8.21
N ASP A 294 -1.46 8.31 9.07
CA ASP A 294 -0.24 7.65 9.48
C ASP A 294 -0.49 6.55 10.52
N ALA A 295 -1.63 6.59 11.24
CA ALA A 295 -1.98 5.60 12.25
C ALA A 295 -2.26 4.22 11.65
N GLU A 296 -2.89 4.17 10.47
CA GLU A 296 -3.21 2.91 9.80
C GLU A 296 -1.98 2.11 9.35
N ILE A 297 -0.80 2.72 9.35
CA ILE A 297 0.43 2.11 8.87
C ILE A 297 1.28 1.63 10.06
N ASP A 298 1.63 0.36 10.08
CA ASP A 298 2.69 -0.18 10.92
C ASP A 298 3.93 -0.42 10.05
N LEU A 299 5.08 0.09 10.48
CA LEU A 299 6.37 -0.17 9.84
C LEU A 299 7.09 -1.38 10.45
N PHE A 300 6.50 -2.04 11.42
CA PHE A 300 7.05 -3.21 12.10
C PHE A 300 8.49 -3.02 12.62
N GLY A 301 8.78 -1.83 13.11
CA GLY A 301 10.09 -1.45 13.63
C GLY A 301 11.16 -1.19 12.56
N LEU A 302 10.82 -1.17 11.28
CA LEU A 302 11.74 -0.94 10.16
C LEU A 302 11.45 0.40 9.49
N GLY A 303 11.92 1.49 10.08
CA GLY A 303 11.80 2.82 9.50
C GLY A 303 11.17 3.86 10.42
N GLU A 304 10.81 4.99 9.84
CA GLU A 304 10.26 6.14 10.56
C GLU A 304 9.08 6.77 9.80
N LYS A 305 8.12 7.28 10.57
CA LYS A 305 7.00 8.08 10.04
C LYS A 305 7.30 9.57 10.28
N ILE A 306 7.41 10.33 9.21
CA ILE A 306 7.53 11.79 9.25
C ILE A 306 6.15 12.37 8.97
N VAL A 307 5.53 12.99 9.97
CA VAL A 307 4.17 13.51 9.86
C VAL A 307 4.21 15.03 9.84
N THR A 308 3.49 15.63 8.90
CA THR A 308 3.34 17.09 8.86
C THR A 308 2.95 17.67 10.22
N PRO A 309 3.55 18.80 10.65
CA PRO A 309 3.17 19.45 11.89
C PRO A 309 1.81 20.19 11.81
N LEU A 310 1.20 20.28 10.63
CA LEU A 310 -0.07 21.00 10.46
C LEU A 310 -1.23 20.28 11.18
N ILE A 311 -2.04 21.06 11.88
CA ILE A 311 -3.19 20.55 12.66
C ILE A 311 -4.22 19.84 11.77
N CYS A 312 -4.34 20.27 10.50
CA CYS A 312 -5.28 19.69 9.54
C CYS A 312 -4.84 18.35 8.93
N ARG A 313 -3.76 17.74 9.42
CA ARG A 313 -3.33 16.39 8.99
C ARG A 313 -4.48 15.37 9.03
N ARG A 314 -4.37 14.31 8.23
CA ARG A 314 -5.42 13.27 8.09
C ARG A 314 -6.77 13.83 7.63
N CYS A 315 -6.74 14.86 6.80
CA CYS A 315 -7.96 15.56 6.38
C CYS A 315 -8.75 14.85 5.27
N TYR A 316 -8.09 14.03 4.46
CA TYR A 316 -8.67 13.31 3.33
C TYR A 316 -9.41 14.22 2.32
N VAL A 317 -8.93 15.46 2.15
CA VAL A 317 -9.45 16.38 1.14
C VAL A 317 -8.67 16.26 -0.17
N ALA A 318 -9.39 16.32 -1.28
CA ALA A 318 -8.80 16.24 -2.62
C ALA A 318 -8.14 17.55 -3.04
N ASP A 319 -8.70 18.69 -2.63
CA ASP A 319 -8.22 20.03 -2.90
C ASP A 319 -7.91 20.78 -1.59
N CYS A 320 -6.83 21.57 -1.58
CA CYS A 320 -6.34 22.23 -0.39
C CYS A 320 -5.83 23.64 -0.71
N ASP A 321 -6.35 24.64 0.04
CA ASP A 321 -5.96 26.03 -0.08
C ASP A 321 -4.94 26.47 0.98
N VAL A 322 -4.62 25.59 1.94
CA VAL A 322 -3.64 25.88 2.99
C VAL A 322 -2.25 26.03 2.38
N ARG A 323 -1.55 27.14 2.74
CA ARG A 323 -0.17 27.39 2.29
C ARG A 323 0.71 27.81 3.47
N PRO A 324 1.92 27.21 3.62
CA PRO A 324 2.38 26.02 2.87
C PRO A 324 1.46 24.81 3.16
N HIS A 325 1.24 23.94 2.18
CA HIS A 325 0.46 22.72 2.43
C HIS A 325 1.29 21.64 3.17
N CYS A 326 0.63 20.60 3.64
CA CYS A 326 1.22 19.61 4.53
C CYS A 326 2.52 18.97 4.00
N MET A 327 2.63 18.70 2.69
CA MET A 327 3.85 18.14 2.13
C MET A 327 4.97 19.16 1.95
N GLU A 328 4.65 20.45 1.74
CA GLU A 328 5.63 21.52 1.72
C GLU A 328 6.24 21.78 3.10
N SER A 329 5.53 21.47 4.17
CA SER A 329 5.99 21.66 5.55
C SER A 329 6.98 20.56 6.02
N ILE A 330 7.10 19.45 5.28
CA ILE A 330 8.09 18.41 5.55
C ILE A 330 9.42 18.84 4.94
N SER A 331 10.44 19.02 5.77
CA SER A 331 11.71 19.57 5.32
C SER A 331 12.65 18.50 4.74
N VAL A 332 13.56 18.95 3.86
CA VAL A 332 14.62 18.11 3.32
C VAL A 332 15.52 17.54 4.43
N SER A 333 15.81 18.35 5.45
CA SER A 333 16.67 17.94 6.56
C SER A 333 16.06 16.85 7.43
N GLU A 334 14.73 16.87 7.65
CA GLU A 334 14.04 15.80 8.37
C GLU A 334 14.17 14.47 7.66
N LEU A 335 13.90 14.43 6.34
CA LEU A 335 14.03 13.21 5.55
C LEU A 335 15.48 12.75 5.42
N TYR A 336 16.42 13.68 5.22
CA TYR A 336 17.86 13.37 5.17
C TYR A 336 18.34 12.71 6.47
N ASN A 337 18.03 13.32 7.62
CA ASN A 337 18.41 12.80 8.93
C ASN A 337 17.76 11.43 9.20
N ALA A 338 16.51 11.24 8.79
CA ALA A 338 15.84 9.96 8.91
C ALA A 338 16.54 8.89 8.07
N VAL A 339 16.86 9.16 6.79
CA VAL A 339 17.63 8.23 5.95
C VAL A 339 18.97 7.88 6.59
N SER A 340 19.73 8.87 7.09
CA SER A 340 21.04 8.65 7.71
C SER A 340 21.01 7.73 8.94
N ARG A 341 19.89 7.66 9.67
CA ARG A 341 19.73 6.76 10.82
C ARG A 341 19.50 5.31 10.44
N TRP A 342 19.09 5.05 9.21
CA TRP A 342 18.69 3.72 8.72
C TRP A 342 19.65 3.11 7.69
N LEU A 343 20.78 3.75 7.45
CA LEU A 343 21.90 3.23 6.64
C LEU A 343 22.91 2.49 7.51
#